data_327534e80fa153212f0d80093ed4d5b4
#
_entry.id   327534e80fa153212f0d80093ed4d5b4
#
_cell.length_a   1.000
_cell.length_b   1.000
_cell.length_c   1.000
_cell.angle_alpha   90.00
_cell.angle_beta   90.00
_cell.angle_gamma   90.00
#
_symmetry.space_group_name_H-M   'P 1'
#
loop_
_entity.id
_entity.type
_entity.pdbx_description
1 polymer ?
#
loop_
_entity_poly.entity_id
_entity_poly.type
_entity_poly.pdbx_seq_one_letter_code
_entity_poly.pdbx_strand_id
1 'polypeptide(L)' 'MTRKQVESAIESGVPFTLRMADGKECSVLHADYIWLPPNASYVIVHEDDGHFTVLPLLTMTGLRSKPADRAGKKK' A
#
# COMPACT_ATOMS: atom_id res chain seq x y z
N MET A 1 -9.49 -1.60 7.16
CA MET A 1 -9.36 -0.88 5.87
C MET A 1 -10.14 -1.61 4.80
N THR A 2 -10.76 -0.88 3.90
CA THR A 2 -11.55 -1.48 2.83
C THR A 2 -10.69 -1.75 1.60
N ARG A 3 -11.14 -2.71 0.80
CA ARG A 3 -10.46 -2.98 -0.48
C ARG A 3 -10.40 -1.73 -1.35
N LYS A 4 -11.47 -0.95 -1.35
CA LYS A 4 -11.56 0.22 -2.21
C LYS A 4 -10.49 1.25 -1.90
N GLN A 5 -10.19 1.43 -0.62
CA GLN A 5 -9.14 2.36 -0.22
C GLN A 5 -7.76 1.91 -0.73
N VAL A 6 -7.50 0.61 -0.64
CA VAL A 6 -6.23 0.07 -1.14
C VAL A 6 -6.18 0.13 -2.66
N GLU A 7 -7.28 -0.21 -3.32
CA GLU A 7 -7.35 -0.13 -4.78
C GLU A 7 -7.07 1.28 -5.27
N SER A 8 -7.65 2.28 -4.60
CA SER A 8 -7.42 3.68 -4.98
C SER A 8 -5.95 4.06 -4.83
N ALA A 9 -5.32 3.60 -3.75
CA ALA A 9 -3.91 3.91 -3.53
C ALA A 9 -3.03 3.29 -4.62
N ILE A 10 -3.33 2.05 -5.00
CA ILE A 10 -2.58 1.37 -6.06
C ILE A 10 -2.76 2.10 -7.38
N GLU A 11 -3.98 2.49 -7.69
CA GLU A 11 -4.29 3.14 -8.96
C GLU A 11 -3.71 4.55 -9.04
N SER A 12 -3.43 5.18 -7.90
CA SER A 12 -2.89 6.53 -7.90
C SER A 12 -1.48 6.59 -8.47
N GLY A 13 -0.76 5.47 -8.44
CA GLY A 13 0.59 5.40 -8.98
C GLY A 13 1.66 6.07 -8.13
N VAL A 14 1.31 6.58 -6.94
CA VAL A 14 2.29 7.21 -6.06
C VAL A 14 2.62 6.25 -4.92
N PRO A 15 3.84 6.36 -4.35
CA PRO A 15 4.20 5.53 -3.19
C PRO A 15 3.30 5.81 -2.00
N PHE A 16 3.04 4.78 -1.23
CA PHE A 16 2.22 4.93 -0.03
C PHE A 16 2.73 3.96 1.05
N THR A 17 2.30 4.21 2.28
CA THR A 17 2.69 3.39 3.42
C THR A 17 1.43 2.86 4.09
N LEU A 18 1.42 1.57 4.35
CA LEU A 18 0.34 0.91 5.08
C LEU A 18 0.75 0.79 6.54
N ARG A 19 -0.15 1.21 7.43
CA ARG A 19 0.07 1.07 8.88
C ARG A 19 -0.76 -0.09 9.39
N MET A 20 -0.11 -0.95 10.14
CA MET A 20 -0.76 -2.14 10.69
C MET A 20 -1.18 -1.90 12.13
N ALA A 21 -2.10 -2.74 12.62
CA ALA A 21 -2.66 -2.58 13.97
C ALA A 21 -1.61 -2.69 15.06
N ASP A 22 -0.52 -3.40 14.81
CA ASP A 22 0.56 -3.57 15.78
C ASP A 22 1.56 -2.41 15.77
N GLY A 23 1.29 -1.38 14.97
CA GLY A 23 2.17 -0.23 14.86
C GLY A 23 3.22 -0.32 13.77
N LYS A 24 3.37 -1.47 13.16
CA LYS A 24 4.33 -1.63 12.08
C LYS A 24 3.84 -0.91 10.82
N GLU A 25 4.79 -0.50 10.00
CA GLU A 25 4.49 0.15 8.73
C GLU A 25 5.11 -0.63 7.59
N CYS A 26 4.40 -0.66 6.48
CA CYS A 26 4.86 -1.33 5.28
C CYS A 26 4.81 -0.33 4.14
N SER A 27 5.98 0.00 3.58
CA SER A 27 6.07 0.96 2.50
C SER A 27 5.93 0.26 1.16
N VAL A 28 5.06 0.81 0.32
CA VAL A 28 4.86 0.32 -1.04
C VAL A 28 5.35 1.41 -1.98
N LEU A 29 6.50 1.15 -2.61
CA LEU A 29 7.16 2.16 -3.43
C LEU A 29 6.61 2.21 -4.85
N HIS A 30 5.95 1.16 -5.28
CA HIS A 30 5.48 1.06 -6.65
C HIS A 30 4.28 0.12 -6.71
N ALA A 31 3.38 0.37 -7.65
CA ALA A 31 2.19 -0.48 -7.82
C ALA A 31 2.56 -1.94 -8.11
N ASP A 32 3.72 -2.17 -8.69
CA ASP A 32 4.16 -3.53 -9.01
C ASP A 32 4.56 -4.33 -7.77
N TYR A 33 4.72 -3.67 -6.64
CA TYR A 33 5.15 -4.33 -5.40
C TYR A 33 3.99 -4.77 -4.52
N ILE A 34 2.77 -4.48 -4.94
CA ILE A 34 1.60 -4.87 -4.16
C ILE A 34 0.55 -5.47 -5.08
N TRP A 35 -0.09 -6.52 -4.59
CA TRP A 35 -1.15 -7.18 -5.34
C TRP A 35 -2.34 -7.39 -4.43
N LEU A 36 -3.50 -6.97 -4.90
CA LEU A 36 -4.77 -7.18 -4.22
C LEU A 36 -5.56 -8.21 -5.02
N PRO A 37 -5.53 -9.48 -4.62
CA PRO A 37 -6.21 -10.52 -5.40
C PRO A 37 -7.72 -10.26 -5.47
N PRO A 38 -8.37 -10.65 -6.56
CA PRO A 38 -9.83 -10.48 -6.67
C PRO A 38 -10.55 -11.18 -5.53
N ASN A 39 -11.51 -10.48 -4.93
CA ASN A 39 -12.37 -11.01 -3.86
C ASN A 39 -11.62 -11.44 -2.61
N ALA A 40 -10.36 -11.06 -2.48
CA ALA A 40 -9.58 -11.40 -1.29
C ALA A 40 -9.73 -10.32 -0.23
N SER A 41 -9.54 -10.72 1.03
CA SER A 41 -9.54 -9.81 2.16
C SER A 41 -8.12 -9.54 2.65
N TYR A 42 -7.14 -9.71 1.78
CA TYR A 42 -5.73 -9.49 2.10
C TYR A 42 -5.02 -8.96 0.87
N VAL A 43 -3.83 -8.39 1.09
CA VAL A 43 -2.95 -7.97 0.02
C VAL A 43 -1.63 -8.72 0.15
N ILE A 44 -0.91 -8.82 -0.95
CA ILE A 44 0.43 -9.40 -0.98
C ILE A 44 1.39 -8.28 -1.37
N VAL A 45 2.39 -8.04 -0.53
CA VAL A 45 3.39 -7.00 -0.77
C VAL A 45 4.74 -7.65 -1.00
N HIS A 46 5.36 -7.31 -2.13
CA HIS A 46 6.69 -7.79 -2.47
C HIS A 46 7.74 -6.79 -1.97
N GLU A 47 8.86 -7.33 -1.51
CA GLU A 47 9.98 -6.52 -1.05
C GLU A 47 11.16 -6.68 -1.99
N ASP A 48 12.08 -5.73 -1.94
CA ASP A 48 13.22 -5.69 -2.86
C ASP A 48 14.13 -6.91 -2.75
N ASP A 49 14.16 -7.54 -1.59
CA ASP A 49 15.01 -8.70 -1.37
C ASP A 49 14.39 -10.01 -1.85
N GLY A 50 13.24 -9.95 -2.48
CA GLY A 50 12.55 -11.12 -2.99
C GLY A 50 11.54 -11.73 -2.04
N HIS A 51 11.47 -11.24 -0.82
CA HIS A 51 10.44 -11.70 0.11
C HIS A 51 9.08 -11.10 -0.25
N PHE A 52 8.04 -11.73 0.22
CA PHE A 52 6.71 -11.16 0.12
C PHE A 52 5.99 -11.36 1.46
N THR A 53 5.02 -10.48 1.72
CA THR A 53 4.27 -10.50 2.97
C THR A 53 2.79 -10.46 2.63
N VAL A 54 2.01 -11.30 3.30
CA VAL A 54 0.55 -11.31 3.18
C VAL A 54 -0.02 -10.51 4.34
N LEU A 55 -0.79 -9.46 4.02
CA LEU A 55 -1.32 -8.54 5.02
C LEU A 55 -2.84 -8.53 4.96
N PRO A 56 -3.52 -9.04 6.00
CA PRO A 56 -4.98 -8.99 6.03
C PRO A 56 -5.49 -7.55 6.11
N LEU A 57 -6.55 -7.25 5.38
CA LEU A 57 -7.12 -5.91 5.38
C LEU A 57 -7.60 -5.49 6.77
N LEU A 58 -8.10 -6.44 7.55
CA LEU A 58 -8.60 -6.14 8.90
C LEU A 58 -7.52 -5.64 9.85
N THR A 59 -6.25 -5.98 9.58
CA THR A 59 -5.16 -5.55 10.45
C THR A 59 -4.55 -4.23 10.01
N MET A 60 -5.04 -3.64 8.92
CA MET A 60 -4.57 -2.34 8.46
C MET A 60 -5.40 -1.25 9.11
N THR A 61 -4.72 -0.31 9.78
CA THR A 61 -5.39 0.78 10.47
C THR A 61 -5.21 2.12 9.79
N GLY A 62 -4.31 2.22 8.82
CA GLY A 62 -4.13 3.47 8.11
C GLY A 62 -3.36 3.30 6.83
N LEU A 63 -3.54 4.29 5.96
CA LEU A 63 -2.83 4.36 4.69
C LEU A 63 -2.41 5.82 4.50
N ARG A 64 -1.14 6.02 4.25
CA ARG A 64 -0.61 7.37 4.04
C ARG A 64 0.12 7.39 2.71
N SER A 65 -0.33 8.26 1.81
CA SER A 65 0.32 8.42 0.52
C SER A 65 0.92 9.82 0.43
N LYS A 66 2.00 9.92 -0.34
CA LYS A 66 2.57 11.21 -0.63
C LYS A 66 1.69 11.94 -1.63
N PRO A 67 1.58 13.28 -1.53
CA PRO A 67 0.87 14.03 -2.55
C PRO A 67 1.57 13.85 -3.89
N ALA A 68 0.83 13.79 -4.89
CA ALA A 68 1.40 13.80 -6.23
C ALA A 68 2.23 15.03 -6.40
N ASP A 69 3.16 15.36 -6.68
CA ASP A 69 3.84 16.40 -6.61
C ASP A 69 3.97 17.37 -7.40
N ARG A 70 3.76 17.59 -6.77
CA ARG A 70 3.67 18.31 -6.97
C ARG A 70 4.51 18.80 -7.17
N ALA A 71 4.46 18.44 -6.96
CA ALA A 71 5.09 18.60 -7.06
C ALA A 71 5.62 19.05 -7.20
N GLY A 72 5.68 19.02 -7.16
CA GLY A 72 6.17 19.19 -7.32
C GLY A 72 6.52 19.90 -7.03
N LYS A 73 6.60 19.98 -6.92
CA LYS A 73 6.81 20.41 -6.71
C LYS A 73 7.41 20.90 -6.54
N LYS A 74 7.67 20.94 -6.50
CA LYS A 74 8.13 21.15 -6.45
C LYS A 74 8.65 21.43 -6.60
N LYS A 75 9.00 21.65 -6.51
CA LYS A 75 9.38 21.68 -6.87
C LYS A 75 9.56 21.94 -7.06
#